data_49be8d68c2d7779290d1b7725612be11
#
_entry.id   49be8d68c2d7779290d1b7725612be11
#
_cell.length_a   1.000
_cell.length_b   1.000
_cell.length_c   1.000
_cell.angle_alpha   90.00
_cell.angle_beta   90.00
_cell.angle_gamma   90.00
#
_symmetry.space_group_name_H-M   'P 1'
#
loop_
_entity.id
_entity.type
_entity.pdbx_description
1 polymer ?
#
loop_
_entity_poly.entity_id
_entity_poly.type
_entity_poly.pdbx_seq_one_letter_code
_entity_poly.pdbx_strand_id
1 'polypeptide(L)'
;MEGRRHVTQTDPHRGRRAQGALETQVLRALHDAGVPVTAGWVREHLTAGLAYTTVMTVLARLLAKNAVTRRREGRSFVWVPAADQAGLAALKMHRVLDGEQDRRAVLASFITALPADDEQVLRELLHQAGDGG
;
A
#
# COMPACT_ATOMS: atom_id res chain seq x y z
N MET A 1 34.33 4.12 -16.68
CA MET A 1 33.80 4.02 -16.35
C MET A 1 33.15 3.60 -15.87
N GLU A 2 32.97 3.39 -15.57
CA GLU A 2 32.37 2.94 -15.17
C GLU A 2 31.59 2.88 -14.52
N GLY A 3 31.68 3.00 -14.00
CA GLY A 3 30.95 2.91 -13.19
C GLY A 3 29.86 2.62 -13.09
N ARG A 4 29.38 2.39 -13.28
CA ARG A 4 28.38 2.09 -13.19
C ARG A 4 27.86 1.22 -12.87
N ARG A 5 27.82 0.81 -12.49
CA ARG A 5 27.22 0.02 -12.33
C ARG A 5 26.93 -0.48 -11.40
N HIS A 6 26.91 -0.42 -10.54
CA HIS A 6 26.53 -0.99 -9.74
C HIS A 6 25.31 -0.92 -9.38
N VAL A 7 25.21 -0.50 -9.47
CA VAL A 7 23.92 -0.54 -9.65
C VAL A 7 23.23 -1.82 -9.47
N THR A 8 23.87 -2.81 -9.65
CA THR A 8 23.34 -4.11 -9.48
C THR A 8 23.04 -4.42 -8.07
N GLN A 9 23.51 -3.62 -7.17
CA GLN A 9 23.16 -3.85 -5.82
C GLN A 9 21.79 -3.47 -5.52
N THR A 10 20.91 -4.35 -5.13
CA THR A 10 19.58 -4.05 -4.74
C THR A 10 19.50 -3.92 -3.26
N ASP A 11 19.04 -2.79 -2.81
CA ASP A 11 18.74 -2.53 -1.43
C ASP A 11 17.26 -2.87 -1.20
N PRO A 12 16.94 -3.93 -0.42
CA PRO A 12 15.54 -4.28 -0.20
C PRO A 12 14.75 -3.17 0.47
N HIS A 13 15.43 -2.39 1.30
CA HIS A 13 14.83 -1.23 1.93
C HIS A 13 14.36 -0.21 0.91
N ARG A 14 15.25 0.10 -0.04
CA ARG A 14 14.93 1.06 -1.08
C ARG A 14 13.80 0.55 -1.96
N GLY A 15 13.79 -0.73 -2.27
CA GLY A 15 12.71 -1.32 -3.05
C GLY A 15 11.36 -1.20 -2.37
N ARG A 16 11.32 -1.42 -1.07
CA ARG A 16 10.07 -1.30 -0.33
C ARG A 16 9.57 0.14 -0.29
N ARG A 17 10.48 1.11 -0.15
CA ARG A 17 10.09 2.51 -0.17
C ARG A 17 9.53 2.90 -1.52
N ALA A 18 10.15 2.43 -2.59
CA ALA A 18 9.66 2.71 -3.94
C ALA A 18 8.28 2.10 -4.14
N GLN A 19 8.06 0.87 -3.67
CA GLN A 19 6.76 0.24 -3.74
C GLN A 19 5.71 1.02 -2.99
N GLY A 20 6.03 1.47 -1.77
CA GLY A 20 5.10 2.26 -0.98
C GLY A 20 4.74 3.57 -1.64
N ALA A 21 5.72 4.20 -2.29
CA ALA A 21 5.46 5.44 -3.01
C ALA A 21 4.51 5.22 -4.18
N LEU A 22 4.69 4.12 -4.92
CA LEU A 22 3.80 3.79 -6.03
C LEU A 22 2.39 3.47 -5.54
N GLU A 23 2.28 2.73 -4.44
CA GLU A 23 0.98 2.44 -3.86
C GLU A 23 0.23 3.71 -3.48
N THR A 24 0.94 4.67 -2.89
CA THR A 24 0.34 5.94 -2.53
C THR A 24 -0.14 6.70 -3.77
N GLN A 25 0.66 6.71 -4.83
CA GLN A 25 0.28 7.39 -6.06
C GLN A 25 -0.95 6.76 -6.70
N VAL A 26 -1.00 5.44 -6.76
CA VAL A 26 -2.14 4.73 -7.34
C VAL A 26 -3.40 5.00 -6.52
N LEU A 27 -3.29 4.91 -5.20
CA LEU A 27 -4.45 5.13 -4.34
C LEU A 27 -4.96 6.55 -4.45
N ARG A 28 -4.05 7.52 -4.56
CA ARG A 28 -4.45 8.91 -4.76
C ARG A 28 -5.18 9.09 -6.08
N ALA A 29 -4.69 8.44 -7.14
CA ALA A 29 -5.38 8.51 -8.43
C ALA A 29 -6.79 7.95 -8.34
N LEU A 30 -6.99 6.86 -7.60
CA LEU A 30 -8.31 6.29 -7.41
C LEU A 30 -9.23 7.23 -6.64
N HIS A 31 -8.71 7.88 -5.61
CA HIS A 31 -9.49 8.88 -4.87
C HIS A 31 -9.87 10.05 -5.77
N ASP A 32 -8.94 10.53 -6.58
CA ASP A 32 -9.18 11.67 -7.45
C ASP A 32 -10.22 11.35 -8.52
N ALA A 33 -10.29 10.10 -8.95
CA ALA A 33 -11.27 9.68 -9.95
C ALA A 33 -12.69 9.84 -9.45
N GLY A 34 -12.94 9.54 -8.19
CA GLY A 34 -14.27 9.66 -7.59
C GLY A 34 -15.27 8.63 -8.06
N VAL A 35 -14.91 7.77 -8.99
CA VAL A 35 -15.76 6.71 -9.52
C VAL A 35 -14.89 5.48 -9.76
N PRO A 36 -15.48 4.29 -9.88
CA PRO A 36 -14.69 3.10 -10.20
C PRO A 36 -14.02 3.26 -11.56
N VAL A 37 -12.76 2.88 -11.65
CA VAL A 37 -11.98 3.05 -12.88
C VAL A 37 -11.12 1.81 -13.13
N THR A 38 -10.73 1.63 -14.38
CA THR A 38 -9.90 0.51 -14.80
C THR A 38 -8.43 0.78 -14.50
N ALA A 39 -7.63 -0.29 -14.53
CA ALA A 39 -6.19 -0.16 -14.38
C ALA A 39 -5.58 0.70 -15.49
N GLY A 40 -6.16 0.60 -16.70
CA GLY A 40 -5.71 1.44 -17.81
C GLY A 40 -5.92 2.92 -17.53
N TRP A 41 -7.08 3.24 -16.96
CA TRP A 41 -7.34 4.62 -16.57
C TRP A 41 -6.31 5.10 -15.56
N VAL A 42 -6.03 4.27 -14.55
CA VAL A 42 -5.05 4.62 -13.52
C VAL A 42 -3.69 4.88 -14.15
N ARG A 43 -3.27 3.99 -15.07
CA ARG A 43 -1.98 4.13 -15.72
C ARG A 43 -1.88 5.47 -16.45
N GLU A 44 -2.94 5.86 -17.13
CA GLU A 44 -2.95 7.10 -17.92
C GLU A 44 -2.91 8.35 -17.04
N HIS A 45 -3.35 8.22 -15.80
CA HIS A 45 -3.43 9.35 -14.89
C HIS A 45 -2.28 9.41 -13.88
N LEU A 46 -1.29 8.54 -14.04
CA LEU A 46 -0.07 8.61 -13.23
C LEU A 46 0.99 9.36 -14.01
N THR A 47 1.72 10.21 -13.30
CA THR A 47 2.76 11.00 -13.94
C THR A 47 4.02 10.21 -14.20
N ALA A 48 4.16 9.05 -13.58
CA ALA A 48 5.39 8.28 -13.64
C ALA A 48 5.58 7.48 -14.93
N GLY A 49 4.55 7.38 -15.77
CA GLY A 49 4.67 6.63 -17.02
C GLY A 49 4.90 5.15 -16.82
N LEU A 50 4.21 4.54 -15.86
CA LEU A 50 4.43 3.15 -15.51
C LEU A 50 3.85 2.20 -16.56
N ALA A 51 4.44 1.01 -16.65
CA ALA A 51 3.90 -0.05 -17.47
C ALA A 51 2.59 -0.56 -16.87
N TYR A 52 1.71 -1.07 -17.74
CA TYR A 52 0.43 -1.60 -17.30
C TYR A 52 0.61 -2.71 -16.26
N THR A 53 1.59 -3.61 -16.48
CA THR A 53 1.85 -4.71 -15.55
C THR A 53 2.28 -4.20 -14.18
N THR A 54 3.03 -3.09 -14.14
CA THR A 54 3.42 -2.49 -12.88
C THR A 54 2.20 -1.98 -12.14
N VAL A 55 1.30 -1.30 -12.84
CA VAL A 55 0.06 -0.80 -12.23
C VAL A 55 -0.76 -1.96 -11.69
N MET A 56 -0.89 -3.05 -12.44
CA MET A 56 -1.62 -4.23 -11.98
C MET A 56 -0.99 -4.84 -10.74
N THR A 57 0.33 -4.89 -10.69
CA THR A 57 1.03 -5.41 -9.51
C THR A 57 0.75 -4.54 -8.28
N VAL A 58 0.79 -3.23 -8.45
CA VAL A 58 0.51 -2.31 -7.35
C VAL A 58 -0.93 -2.46 -6.88
N LEU A 59 -1.88 -2.54 -7.82
CA LEU A 59 -3.29 -2.73 -7.46
C LEU A 59 -3.50 -4.04 -6.72
N ALA A 60 -2.81 -5.11 -7.12
CA ALA A 60 -2.91 -6.39 -6.43
C ALA A 60 -2.40 -6.29 -4.99
N ARG A 61 -1.33 -5.54 -4.78
CA ARG A 61 -0.81 -5.32 -3.43
C ARG A 61 -1.78 -4.52 -2.58
N LEU A 62 -2.38 -3.49 -3.16
CA LEU A 62 -3.38 -2.69 -2.46
C LEU A 62 -4.60 -3.54 -2.10
N LEU A 63 -5.01 -4.42 -2.99
CA LEU A 63 -6.11 -5.32 -2.73
C LEU A 63 -5.78 -6.25 -1.56
N ALA A 64 -4.57 -6.80 -1.53
CA ALA A 64 -4.12 -7.67 -0.45
C ALA A 64 -4.09 -6.94 0.89
N LYS A 65 -3.85 -5.64 0.87
CA LYS A 65 -3.82 -4.82 2.08
C LYS A 65 -5.19 -4.26 2.44
N ASN A 66 -6.21 -4.61 1.67
CA ASN A 66 -7.58 -4.11 1.85
C ASN A 66 -7.68 -2.59 1.69
N ALA A 67 -6.78 -2.00 0.92
CA ALA A 67 -6.80 -0.57 0.65
C ALA A 67 -7.68 -0.22 -0.53
N VAL A 68 -7.99 -1.20 -1.37
CA VAL A 68 -8.89 -1.03 -2.52
C VAL A 68 -9.82 -2.23 -2.59
N THR A 69 -10.92 -2.06 -3.32
CA THR A 69 -11.78 -3.16 -3.73
C THR A 69 -11.90 -3.12 -5.24
N ARG A 70 -12.34 -4.22 -5.81
CA ARG A 70 -12.56 -4.31 -7.25
C ARG A 70 -13.81 -5.09 -7.52
N ARG A 71 -14.41 -4.83 -8.68
CA ARG A 71 -15.50 -5.65 -9.18
C ARG A 71 -15.32 -5.82 -10.68
N ARG A 72 -15.88 -6.90 -11.20
CA ARG A 72 -15.80 -7.13 -12.62
C ARG A 72 -16.87 -6.30 -13.32
N GLU A 73 -16.47 -5.69 -14.41
CA GLU A 73 -17.39 -4.93 -15.25
C GLU A 73 -17.03 -5.28 -16.69
N GLY A 74 -17.89 -6.08 -17.32
CA GLY A 74 -17.57 -6.65 -18.63
C GLY A 74 -16.37 -7.56 -18.54
N ARG A 75 -15.33 -7.28 -19.32
CA ARG A 75 -14.12 -8.11 -19.35
C ARG A 75 -13.00 -7.54 -18.46
N SER A 76 -13.26 -6.43 -17.81
CA SER A 76 -12.25 -5.75 -17.02
C SER A 76 -12.69 -5.65 -15.59
N PHE A 77 -11.73 -5.40 -14.73
CA PHE A 77 -12.03 -5.01 -13.36
C PHE A 77 -12.02 -3.49 -13.26
N VAL A 78 -12.91 -2.97 -12.43
CA VAL A 78 -12.86 -1.57 -12.03
C VAL A 78 -12.53 -1.51 -10.55
N TRP A 79 -11.81 -0.49 -10.16
CA TRP A 79 -11.20 -0.38 -8.84
C TRP A 79 -11.66 0.88 -8.15
N VAL A 80 -11.91 0.78 -6.84
CA VAL A 80 -12.21 1.93 -6.01
C VAL A 80 -11.37 1.85 -4.75
N PRO A 81 -11.04 3.00 -4.13
CA PRO A 81 -10.41 2.95 -2.82
C PRO A 81 -11.40 2.33 -1.83
N ALA A 82 -10.92 1.40 -1.03
CA ALA A 82 -11.75 0.77 -0.02
C ALA A 82 -11.94 1.68 1.16
N ALA A 83 -11.10 2.71 1.24
CA ALA A 83 -11.01 3.46 2.44
C ALA A 83 -10.87 4.93 2.16
N ASP A 84 -11.27 5.67 3.13
CA ASP A 84 -11.21 7.10 3.20
C ASP A 84 -9.88 7.53 3.79
N GLN A 85 -9.91 8.53 4.66
CA GLN A 85 -8.73 9.04 5.35
C GLN A 85 -8.02 7.97 6.17
N ALA A 86 -8.77 7.10 6.81
CA ALA A 86 -8.17 6.06 7.65
C ALA A 86 -7.33 5.10 6.81
N GLY A 87 -7.84 4.72 5.64
CA GLY A 87 -7.10 3.84 4.75
C GLY A 87 -5.83 4.46 4.21
N LEU A 88 -5.88 5.76 3.89
CA LEU A 88 -4.68 6.46 3.45
C LEU A 88 -3.64 6.53 4.57
N ALA A 89 -4.07 6.79 5.78
CA ALA A 89 -3.16 6.84 6.92
C ALA A 89 -2.54 5.46 7.16
N ALA A 90 -3.36 4.40 7.09
CA ALA A 90 -2.86 3.05 7.27
C ALA A 90 -1.82 2.69 6.21
N LEU A 91 -2.04 3.13 4.96
CA LEU A 91 -1.07 2.89 3.90
C LEU A 91 0.27 3.56 4.21
N LYS A 92 0.23 4.76 4.77
CA LYS A 92 1.46 5.44 5.19
C LYS A 92 2.18 4.66 6.28
N MET A 93 1.43 4.08 7.22
CA MET A 93 2.02 3.27 8.27
C MET A 93 2.69 2.02 7.69
N HIS A 94 2.03 1.35 6.75
CA HIS A 94 2.63 0.21 6.05
C HIS A 94 3.93 0.62 5.38
N ARG A 95 3.94 1.78 4.73
CA ARG A 95 5.11 2.24 4.00
C ARG A 95 6.29 2.49 4.94
N VAL A 96 6.02 3.10 6.10
CA VAL A 96 7.08 3.33 7.08
C VAL A 96 7.65 2.00 7.55
N LEU A 97 6.77 1.05 7.89
CA LEU A 97 7.19 -0.24 8.40
C LEU A 97 7.97 -1.03 7.34
N ASP A 98 7.52 -0.98 6.09
CA ASP A 98 8.20 -1.69 4.99
C ASP A 98 9.59 -1.14 4.73
N GLY A 99 9.86 0.10 5.12
CA GLY A 99 11.18 0.71 4.95
C GLY A 99 12.18 0.32 6.00
N GLU A 100 11.77 -0.43 7.03
CA GLU A 100 12.65 -0.77 8.14
C GLU A 100 13.16 -2.20 8.02
N GLN A 101 14.41 -2.41 8.43
CA GLN A 101 14.98 -3.75 8.38
C GLN A 101 14.45 -4.63 9.49
N ASP A 102 14.34 -4.08 10.69
CA ASP A 102 13.91 -4.85 11.85
C ASP A 102 12.48 -4.47 12.21
N ARG A 103 11.54 -5.10 11.49
CA ARG A 103 10.11 -4.84 11.69
C ARG A 103 9.68 -5.15 13.11
N ARG A 104 10.24 -6.24 13.70
CA ARG A 104 9.86 -6.64 15.04
C ARG A 104 10.23 -5.57 16.06
N ALA A 105 11.42 -5.00 15.94
CA ALA A 105 11.85 -3.95 16.86
C ALA A 105 10.99 -2.70 16.74
N VAL A 106 10.64 -2.33 15.50
CA VAL A 106 9.78 -1.18 15.28
C VAL A 106 8.41 -1.41 15.90
N LEU A 107 7.83 -2.58 15.68
CA LEU A 107 6.52 -2.89 16.24
C LEU A 107 6.56 -2.92 17.75
N ALA A 108 7.61 -3.49 18.32
CA ALA A 108 7.75 -3.53 19.79
C ALA A 108 7.84 -2.13 20.38
N SER A 109 8.62 -1.25 19.76
CA SER A 109 8.74 0.13 20.23
C SER A 109 7.42 0.87 20.09
N PHE A 110 6.74 0.65 18.98
CA PHE A 110 5.45 1.28 18.73
C PHE A 110 4.44 0.89 19.82
N ILE A 111 4.35 -0.41 20.11
CA ILE A 111 3.39 -0.91 21.09
C ILE A 111 3.70 -0.40 22.48
N THR A 112 4.99 -0.35 22.83
CA THR A 112 5.40 0.13 24.15
C THR A 112 4.96 1.58 24.40
N ALA A 113 4.95 2.39 23.33
CA ALA A 113 4.60 3.80 23.43
C ALA A 113 3.12 4.10 23.22
N LEU A 114 2.30 3.09 22.95
CA LEU A 114 0.88 3.31 22.69
C LEU A 114 0.16 3.88 23.90
N PRO A 115 -0.67 4.91 23.72
CA PRO A 115 -1.60 5.33 24.78
C PRO A 115 -2.54 4.18 25.12
N ALA A 116 -3.02 4.18 26.36
CA ALA A 116 -3.87 3.08 26.85
C ALA A 116 -5.12 2.89 26.01
N ASP A 117 -5.74 3.96 25.57
CA ASP A 117 -6.96 3.86 24.76
C ASP A 117 -6.68 3.19 23.42
N ASP A 118 -5.56 3.54 22.78
CA ASP A 118 -5.18 2.93 21.52
C ASP A 118 -4.81 1.48 21.70
N GLU A 119 -4.14 1.15 22.78
CA GLU A 119 -3.80 -0.24 23.07
C GLU A 119 -5.06 -1.08 23.21
N GLN A 120 -6.07 -0.58 23.88
CA GLN A 120 -7.32 -1.30 24.04
C GLN A 120 -7.99 -1.57 22.69
N VAL A 121 -8.06 -0.53 21.84
CA VAL A 121 -8.64 -0.69 20.51
C VAL A 121 -7.85 -1.73 19.70
N LEU A 122 -6.53 -1.67 19.75
CA LEU A 122 -5.70 -2.60 19.02
C LEU A 122 -5.94 -4.04 19.48
N ARG A 123 -6.04 -4.27 20.79
CA ARG A 123 -6.34 -5.60 21.34
C ARG A 123 -7.66 -6.11 20.81
N GLU A 124 -8.68 -5.25 20.81
CA GLU A 124 -10.00 -5.64 20.33
C GLU A 124 -9.97 -6.02 18.85
N LEU A 125 -9.28 -5.22 18.04
CA LEU A 125 -9.20 -5.48 16.61
C LEU A 125 -8.44 -6.77 16.30
N LEU A 126 -7.35 -7.03 17.03
CA LEU A 126 -6.60 -8.26 16.84
C LEU A 126 -7.40 -9.48 17.25
N HIS A 127 -8.16 -9.36 18.33
CA HIS A 127 -9.03 -10.43 18.79
C HIS A 127 -10.11 -10.75 17.77
N GLN A 128 -10.75 -9.72 17.21
CA GLN A 128 -11.77 -9.88 16.18
C GLN A 128 -11.20 -10.56 14.94
N ALA A 129 -10.00 -10.15 14.54
CA ALA A 129 -9.36 -10.74 13.36
C ALA A 129 -9.06 -12.22 13.59
N GLY A 130 -8.64 -12.58 14.80
CA GLY A 130 -8.37 -13.98 15.14
C GLY A 130 -9.63 -14.81 15.15
N ASP A 131 -10.72 -14.26 15.66
CA ASP A 131 -11.99 -14.96 15.71
C ASP A 131 -12.64 -15.11 14.34
N GLY A 132 -12.39 -14.14 13.48
CA GLY A 132 -12.97 -14.14 12.14
C GLY A 132 -12.26 -15.06 11.16
N GLY A 133 -11.12 -15.58 11.55
CA GLY A 133 -10.32 -16.45 10.69
C GLY A 133 -10.80 -17.89 10.66
#